data_a051c22508555e45c5e49f442d4506f7
#
_entry.id   a051c22508555e45c5e49f442d4506f7
#
_cell.length_a   1.000
_cell.length_b   1.000
_cell.length_c   1.000
_cell.angle_alpha   90.00
_cell.angle_beta   90.00
_cell.angle_gamma   90.00
#
_symmetry.space_group_name_H-M   'P 1'
#
loop_
_entity.id
_entity.type
_entity.pdbx_description
1 polymer ?
#
loop_
_entity_poly.entity_id
_entity_poly.type
_entity_poly.pdbx_seq_one_letter_code
_entity_poly.pdbx_strand_id
1 'polypeptide(L)'
;MLGSVPTKQGRLLAEAEWIDTIRPLLDEKKMKRPITTEYLSQVYRAFTKGKTEFELHHTLSNKSLAERMSSTRELHFKDADSWMRYNAKYGHPDPIGSIFKGMDVFDERLALMEDWGPDPEGMFQEMYKKMGPNLSTKQKLRLQSAWRQISGEATIVGNPALSQMVNAIQAFQIITKLPKAVISAFSDIAIGNAVLDTHGKGFLGSYGSTFKILKQRFSQSDKARQAELMHVTHQLGIGFDSLISSAVNRWADIGMNPGFMSTAADSFFKINGLNAWTDLWREAFSKVASNNFATKLKSSWKGLDETLEGKLFKQRLEEYNISEKEWNQLRDSNSTFNLKDMLKDDADYKNVDLSSDEYITADYVLSTTQNKELSDKIGNFFVFESRNFVPEAGASSRANMMLMSNKGTAFGTFLQLFWTFRSLTMKMATDIYPRIGTLPVHKLALHGFGPMVALGYASLATKKLIQGKEPPDVTDPQTFIDSGVQSGILGVAGDFLLESMNKMDSSLDESILGVNYELFKDMGEIMVGLVNDDLRAKDVLQKMRGNAPYVGLPLVEHVYNYAFYYPMLETYNPGHLSRLENFSATMAGSPYMDWAKPTNFVPYGGYQ
;
A
#
# COMPACT_ATOMS: atom_id res chain seq x y z
N MET A 1 -0.09 -22.50 21.87
CA MET A 1 -0.24 -22.88 20.44
C MET A 1 0.90 -22.32 19.59
N LEU A 2 2.02 -22.03 20.20
CA LEU A 2 3.24 -21.53 19.55
C LEU A 2 3.97 -22.72 18.94
N GLY A 3 4.13 -22.76 17.63
CA GLY A 3 4.90 -23.79 16.94
C GLY A 3 4.09 -24.80 16.12
N SER A 4 3.08 -24.35 15.39
CA SER A 4 2.32 -25.18 14.45
C SER A 4 2.28 -24.55 13.05
N VAL A 5 2.32 -25.37 12.00
CA VAL A 5 2.17 -24.89 10.62
C VAL A 5 0.69 -24.71 10.31
N PRO A 6 0.24 -23.50 9.91
CA PRO A 6 -1.16 -23.30 9.53
C PRO A 6 -1.48 -23.99 8.21
N THR A 7 -2.63 -24.65 8.15
CA THR A 7 -3.24 -25.07 6.87
C THR A 7 -3.99 -23.89 6.22
N LYS A 8 -4.36 -24.02 4.95
CA LYS A 8 -5.24 -23.06 4.25
C LYS A 8 -6.54 -22.75 5.00
N GLN A 9 -7.05 -23.70 5.77
CA GLN A 9 -8.28 -23.57 6.58
C GLN A 9 -8.01 -22.98 7.98
N GLY A 10 -6.79 -22.52 8.24
CA GLY A 10 -6.41 -21.96 9.55
C GLY A 10 -6.18 -22.98 10.66
N ARG A 11 -6.27 -24.29 10.35
CA ARG A 11 -5.94 -25.33 11.32
C ARG A 11 -4.43 -25.39 11.52
N LEU A 12 -4.00 -25.30 12.77
CA LEU A 12 -2.61 -25.46 13.13
C LEU A 12 -2.27 -26.95 13.23
N LEU A 13 -1.27 -27.39 12.46
CA LEU A 13 -0.81 -28.78 12.52
C LEU A 13 0.30 -28.97 13.53
N ALA A 14 0.24 -30.10 14.26
CA ALA A 14 1.34 -30.58 15.08
C ALA A 14 2.52 -31.03 14.19
N GLU A 15 3.73 -30.98 14.74
CA GLU A 15 4.97 -31.35 14.07
C GLU A 15 4.89 -32.75 13.45
N ALA A 16 4.39 -33.74 14.19
CA ALA A 16 4.25 -35.12 13.73
C ALA A 16 3.32 -35.23 12.52
N GLU A 17 2.15 -34.59 12.56
CA GLU A 17 1.19 -34.62 11.46
C GLU A 17 1.74 -33.97 10.18
N TRP A 18 2.52 -32.90 10.32
CA TRP A 18 3.18 -32.27 9.17
C TRP A 18 4.24 -33.19 8.57
N ILE A 19 5.09 -33.80 9.41
CA ILE A 19 6.15 -34.73 8.98
C ILE A 19 5.55 -35.94 8.23
N ASP A 20 4.47 -36.51 8.75
CA ASP A 20 3.79 -37.65 8.12
C ASP A 20 3.17 -37.26 6.76
N THR A 21 2.70 -36.04 6.64
CA THR A 21 2.14 -35.53 5.38
C THR A 21 3.20 -35.28 4.33
N ILE A 22 4.36 -34.70 4.70
CA ILE A 22 5.35 -34.26 3.71
C ILE A 22 6.31 -35.38 3.28
N ARG A 23 6.68 -36.26 4.21
CA ARG A 23 7.65 -37.35 3.94
C ARG A 23 7.36 -38.14 2.67
N PRO A 24 6.12 -38.64 2.40
CA PRO A 24 5.82 -39.43 1.22
C PRO A 24 5.89 -38.63 -0.08
N LEU A 25 5.89 -37.30 -0.01
CA LEU A 25 5.91 -36.41 -1.18
C LEU A 25 7.33 -36.04 -1.63
N LEU A 26 8.35 -36.31 -0.79
CA LEU A 26 9.74 -35.90 -1.04
C LEU A 26 10.51 -36.94 -1.86
N ASP A 27 11.41 -36.45 -2.74
CA ASP A 27 12.32 -37.27 -3.55
C ASP A 27 13.65 -37.48 -2.81
N GLU A 28 13.82 -38.68 -2.25
CA GLU A 28 15.04 -39.04 -1.51
C GLU A 28 16.34 -38.88 -2.30
N LYS A 29 16.28 -39.07 -3.64
CA LYS A 29 17.46 -39.00 -4.49
C LYS A 29 17.94 -37.57 -4.74
N LYS A 30 17.00 -36.63 -4.74
CA LYS A 30 17.29 -35.20 -4.95
C LYS A 30 17.55 -34.45 -3.65
N MET A 31 17.20 -35.04 -2.51
CA MET A 31 17.48 -34.42 -1.22
C MET A 31 18.96 -34.44 -0.89
N LYS A 32 19.48 -33.31 -0.43
CA LYS A 32 20.90 -33.16 -0.02
C LYS A 32 21.22 -33.88 1.29
N ARG A 33 20.20 -34.22 2.05
CA ARG A 33 20.28 -34.90 3.37
C ARG A 33 19.26 -36.03 3.42
N PRO A 34 19.53 -37.12 4.17
CA PRO A 34 18.54 -38.16 4.38
C PRO A 34 17.23 -37.61 4.97
N ILE A 35 16.09 -38.10 4.50
CA ILE A 35 14.76 -37.70 4.98
C ILE A 35 14.48 -38.38 6.34
N THR A 36 15.22 -37.97 7.35
CA THR A 36 15.01 -38.45 8.73
C THR A 36 13.92 -37.63 9.42
N THR A 37 13.30 -38.21 10.44
CA THR A 37 12.32 -37.48 11.28
C THR A 37 12.97 -36.26 11.92
N GLU A 38 14.23 -36.41 12.34
CA GLU A 38 15.00 -35.33 12.97
C GLU A 38 15.25 -34.16 11.99
N TYR A 39 15.63 -34.46 10.75
CA TYR A 39 15.79 -33.43 9.71
C TYR A 39 14.47 -32.72 9.42
N LEU A 40 13.37 -33.44 9.24
CA LEU A 40 12.07 -32.84 8.99
C LEU A 40 11.56 -32.03 10.20
N SER A 41 11.89 -32.46 11.41
CA SER A 41 11.62 -31.72 12.63
C SER A 41 12.37 -30.38 12.67
N GLN A 42 13.63 -30.37 12.27
CA GLN A 42 14.43 -29.14 12.15
C GLN A 42 13.80 -28.17 11.10
N VAL A 43 13.41 -28.70 9.93
CA VAL A 43 12.73 -27.90 8.89
C VAL A 43 11.40 -27.35 9.41
N TYR A 44 10.59 -28.16 10.10
CA TYR A 44 9.34 -27.73 10.71
C TYR A 44 9.56 -26.59 11.73
N ARG A 45 10.57 -26.74 12.59
CA ARG A 45 10.92 -25.71 13.58
C ARG A 45 11.41 -24.43 12.92
N ALA A 46 12.15 -24.52 11.81
CA ALA A 46 12.56 -23.36 11.04
C ALA A 46 11.35 -22.57 10.51
N PHE A 47 10.31 -23.25 10.03
CA PHE A 47 9.08 -22.60 9.57
C PHE A 47 8.21 -22.02 10.69
N THR A 48 8.25 -22.61 11.89
CA THR A 48 7.30 -22.27 12.95
C THR A 48 7.88 -21.39 14.05
N LYS A 49 9.19 -21.48 14.29
CA LYS A 49 9.88 -20.79 15.39
C LYS A 49 10.88 -19.72 14.92
N GLY A 50 11.07 -19.57 13.59
CA GLY A 50 12.08 -18.69 13.04
C GLY A 50 13.48 -19.29 13.07
N LYS A 51 14.53 -18.45 12.97
CA LYS A 51 15.93 -18.88 12.87
C LYS A 51 16.27 -19.96 13.90
N THR A 52 16.47 -21.17 13.41
CA THR A 52 17.02 -22.28 14.18
C THR A 52 18.52 -22.40 13.90
N GLU A 53 19.23 -23.27 14.66
CA GLU A 53 20.64 -23.62 14.37
C GLU A 53 20.85 -24.04 12.90
N PHE A 54 19.81 -24.57 12.26
CA PHE A 54 19.79 -24.93 10.85
C PHE A 54 19.96 -23.71 9.92
N GLU A 55 19.30 -22.60 10.21
CA GLU A 55 19.45 -21.34 9.44
C GLU A 55 20.74 -20.60 9.79
N LEU A 56 21.22 -20.70 11.03
CA LEU A 56 22.52 -20.14 11.41
C LEU A 56 23.66 -20.77 10.58
N HIS A 57 23.63 -22.06 10.37
CA HIS A 57 24.63 -22.75 9.52
C HIS A 57 24.51 -22.33 8.03
N HIS A 58 23.30 -21.99 7.54
CA HIS A 58 23.11 -21.51 6.18
C HIS A 58 23.37 -20.01 6.01
N THR A 59 23.12 -19.20 7.02
CA THR A 59 23.39 -17.75 7.02
C THR A 59 24.87 -17.43 7.31
N LEU A 60 25.56 -18.30 8.00
CA LEU A 60 27.00 -18.18 8.29
C LEU A 60 27.89 -18.84 7.21
N SER A 61 27.30 -19.45 6.18
CA SER A 61 28.08 -19.94 5.07
C SER A 61 28.60 -18.74 4.28
N ASN A 62 29.92 -18.67 4.08
CA ASN A 62 30.61 -17.70 3.21
C ASN A 62 30.23 -17.83 1.73
N LYS A 63 29.04 -18.34 1.42
CA LYS A 63 28.54 -18.53 0.08
C LYS A 63 27.96 -17.24 -0.46
N SER A 64 28.35 -16.88 -1.66
CA SER A 64 27.78 -15.78 -2.42
C SER A 64 26.27 -15.92 -2.62
N LEU A 65 25.55 -14.83 -2.89
CA LEU A 65 24.12 -14.89 -3.19
C LEU A 65 23.83 -15.86 -4.35
N ALA A 66 24.67 -15.85 -5.37
CA ALA A 66 24.56 -16.76 -6.51
C ALA A 66 24.67 -18.24 -6.12
N GLU A 67 25.60 -18.59 -5.25
CA GLU A 67 25.72 -19.96 -4.71
C GLU A 67 24.53 -20.34 -3.83
N ARG A 68 24.01 -19.40 -3.05
CA ARG A 68 22.79 -19.63 -2.24
C ARG A 68 21.58 -19.87 -3.13
N MET A 69 21.41 -19.12 -4.21
CA MET A 69 20.29 -19.29 -5.15
C MET A 69 20.35 -20.64 -5.87
N SER A 70 21.53 -21.08 -6.26
CA SER A 70 21.71 -22.39 -6.94
C SER A 70 21.50 -23.58 -5.97
N SER A 71 21.61 -23.35 -4.66
CA SER A 71 21.65 -24.42 -3.65
C SER A 71 20.40 -24.50 -2.74
N THR A 72 19.43 -23.62 -2.87
CA THR A 72 18.45 -23.30 -1.80
C THR A 72 17.19 -24.11 -1.73
N ARG A 73 16.97 -25.12 -2.57
CA ARG A 73 15.82 -26.01 -2.32
C ARG A 73 16.18 -27.03 -1.25
N GLU A 74 15.62 -26.84 -0.07
CA GLU A 74 15.75 -27.81 1.03
C GLU A 74 14.80 -28.99 0.86
N LEU A 75 13.63 -28.76 0.24
CA LEU A 75 12.63 -29.77 -0.01
C LEU A 75 12.49 -30.00 -1.52
N HIS A 76 12.80 -31.22 -1.97
CA HIS A 76 12.60 -31.65 -3.35
C HIS A 76 11.43 -32.62 -3.40
N PHE A 77 10.37 -32.23 -4.11
CA PHE A 77 9.19 -33.10 -4.34
C PHE A 77 9.48 -34.13 -5.43
N LYS A 78 8.85 -35.30 -5.36
CA LYS A 78 9.00 -36.39 -6.33
C LYS A 78 8.61 -35.94 -7.73
N ASP A 79 7.46 -35.27 -7.82
CA ASP A 79 6.83 -34.84 -9.06
C ASP A 79 5.97 -33.60 -8.83
N ALA A 80 5.37 -33.09 -9.90
CA ALA A 80 4.48 -31.95 -9.86
C ALA A 80 3.23 -32.21 -9.03
N ASP A 81 2.68 -33.44 -9.09
CA ASP A 81 1.50 -33.80 -8.32
C ASP A 81 1.76 -33.77 -6.82
N SER A 82 2.94 -34.26 -6.38
CA SER A 82 3.38 -34.17 -4.99
C SER A 82 3.50 -32.73 -4.51
N TRP A 83 4.07 -31.84 -5.34
CA TRP A 83 4.11 -30.41 -5.06
C TRP A 83 2.71 -29.80 -4.99
N MET A 84 1.83 -30.13 -5.94
CA MET A 84 0.46 -29.64 -5.97
C MET A 84 -0.34 -30.07 -4.73
N ARG A 85 -0.19 -31.34 -4.28
CA ARG A 85 -0.80 -31.84 -3.04
C ARG A 85 -0.32 -31.06 -1.82
N TYR A 86 0.98 -30.80 -1.72
CA TYR A 86 1.55 -29.99 -0.65
C TYR A 86 1.02 -28.55 -0.71
N ASN A 87 1.09 -27.91 -1.88
CA ASN A 87 0.62 -26.56 -2.08
C ASN A 87 -0.90 -26.44 -1.84
N ALA A 88 -1.70 -27.45 -2.22
CA ALA A 88 -3.12 -27.48 -1.93
C ALA A 88 -3.43 -27.45 -0.42
N LYS A 89 -2.58 -28.01 0.42
CA LYS A 89 -2.80 -28.09 1.86
C LYS A 89 -2.13 -26.94 2.63
N TYR A 90 -0.95 -26.51 2.23
CA TYR A 90 -0.10 -25.57 2.99
C TYR A 90 0.29 -24.30 2.24
N GLY A 91 0.24 -24.32 0.92
CA GLY A 91 0.67 -23.23 0.06
C GLY A 91 -0.36 -22.10 -0.07
N HIS A 92 -0.04 -21.16 -0.96
CA HIS A 92 -0.96 -20.08 -1.32
C HIS A 92 -2.27 -20.64 -1.88
N PRO A 93 -3.44 -20.02 -1.62
CA PRO A 93 -4.74 -20.43 -2.17
C PRO A 93 -4.75 -20.57 -3.70
N ASP A 94 -3.99 -19.71 -4.37
CA ASP A 94 -3.80 -19.72 -5.81
C ASP A 94 -2.40 -20.25 -6.17
N PRO A 95 -2.30 -21.39 -6.90
CA PRO A 95 -1.02 -21.91 -7.37
C PRO A 95 -0.28 -20.96 -8.31
N ILE A 96 -1.03 -20.23 -9.16
CA ILE A 96 -0.47 -19.25 -10.09
C ILE A 96 0.16 -18.08 -9.30
N GLY A 97 -0.54 -17.57 -8.30
CA GLY A 97 -0.01 -16.56 -7.39
C GLY A 97 1.26 -17.03 -6.65
N SER A 98 1.36 -18.32 -6.31
CA SER A 98 2.59 -18.88 -5.73
C SER A 98 3.77 -18.86 -6.70
N ILE A 99 3.51 -19.08 -8.00
CA ILE A 99 4.55 -19.03 -9.05
C ILE A 99 5.02 -17.58 -9.23
N PHE A 100 4.10 -16.64 -9.38
CA PHE A 100 4.44 -15.22 -9.51
C PHE A 100 5.23 -14.72 -8.31
N LYS A 101 4.82 -15.05 -7.09
CA LYS A 101 5.57 -14.68 -5.89
C LYS A 101 6.98 -15.29 -5.84
N GLY A 102 7.14 -16.51 -6.37
CA GLY A 102 8.45 -17.13 -6.52
C GLY A 102 9.32 -16.41 -7.55
N MET A 103 8.72 -15.92 -8.64
CA MET A 103 9.39 -15.11 -9.66
C MET A 103 9.81 -13.75 -9.10
N ASP A 104 8.93 -13.06 -8.37
CA ASP A 104 9.26 -11.78 -7.73
C ASP A 104 10.51 -11.88 -6.85
N VAL A 105 10.57 -12.92 -5.99
CA VAL A 105 11.74 -13.14 -5.12
C VAL A 105 13.00 -13.47 -5.93
N PHE A 106 12.84 -14.18 -7.05
CA PHE A 106 13.96 -14.48 -7.94
C PHE A 106 14.46 -13.21 -8.63
N ASP A 107 13.54 -12.40 -9.14
CA ASP A 107 13.85 -11.16 -9.85
C ASP A 107 14.48 -10.11 -8.93
N GLU A 108 14.00 -9.97 -7.69
CA GLU A 108 14.65 -9.12 -6.67
C GLU A 108 16.11 -9.52 -6.43
N ARG A 109 16.39 -10.82 -6.33
CA ARG A 109 17.75 -11.31 -6.12
C ARG A 109 18.62 -11.19 -7.35
N LEU A 110 18.04 -11.39 -8.53
CA LEU A 110 18.73 -11.20 -9.81
C LEU A 110 19.14 -9.73 -9.99
N ALA A 111 18.23 -8.81 -9.74
CA ALA A 111 18.50 -7.36 -9.78
C ALA A 111 19.60 -6.97 -8.78
N LEU A 112 19.58 -7.52 -7.57
CA LEU A 112 20.66 -7.30 -6.60
C LEU A 112 22.03 -7.80 -7.13
N MET A 113 22.04 -8.94 -7.83
CA MET A 113 23.29 -9.46 -8.40
C MET A 113 23.73 -8.70 -9.64
N GLU A 114 22.81 -8.18 -10.45
CA GLU A 114 23.14 -7.32 -11.60
C GLU A 114 23.80 -6.02 -11.15
N ASP A 115 23.28 -5.38 -10.09
CA ASP A 115 23.77 -4.08 -9.61
C ASP A 115 24.99 -4.21 -8.68
N TRP A 116 25.05 -5.26 -7.84
CA TRP A 116 26.01 -5.40 -6.75
C TRP A 116 26.95 -6.59 -6.90
N GLY A 117 26.83 -7.34 -7.99
CA GLY A 117 27.63 -8.54 -8.27
C GLY A 117 27.16 -9.78 -7.51
N PRO A 118 27.89 -10.89 -7.61
CA PRO A 118 27.48 -12.20 -7.08
C PRO A 118 27.43 -12.25 -5.54
N ASP A 119 28.06 -11.31 -4.85
CA ASP A 119 28.02 -11.13 -3.41
C ASP A 119 27.60 -9.70 -3.03
N PRO A 120 26.31 -9.35 -3.15
CA PRO A 120 25.81 -8.02 -2.85
C PRO A 120 26.09 -7.58 -1.40
N GLU A 121 26.01 -8.51 -0.43
CA GLU A 121 26.27 -8.22 0.98
C GLU A 121 27.75 -7.84 1.20
N GLY A 122 28.67 -8.62 0.65
CA GLY A 122 30.11 -8.31 0.71
C GLY A 122 30.44 -6.97 0.09
N MET A 123 29.86 -6.67 -1.09
CA MET A 123 30.03 -5.38 -1.76
C MET A 123 29.49 -4.22 -0.93
N PHE A 124 28.27 -4.36 -0.37
CA PHE A 124 27.69 -3.35 0.53
C PHE A 124 28.58 -3.09 1.73
N GLN A 125 29.08 -4.14 2.41
CA GLN A 125 29.95 -4.01 3.56
C GLN A 125 31.29 -3.30 3.22
N GLU A 126 31.87 -3.60 2.08
CA GLU A 126 33.08 -2.91 1.59
C GLU A 126 32.83 -1.43 1.33
N MET A 127 31.73 -1.10 0.64
CA MET A 127 31.34 0.29 0.41
C MET A 127 31.04 1.02 1.74
N TYR A 128 30.30 0.36 2.64
CA TYR A 128 29.98 0.91 3.95
C TYR A 128 31.23 1.21 4.78
N LYS A 129 32.25 0.32 4.77
CA LYS A 129 33.53 0.57 5.44
C LYS A 129 34.25 1.79 4.86
N LYS A 130 34.25 1.96 3.54
CA LYS A 130 34.89 3.10 2.86
C LYS A 130 34.18 4.43 3.13
N MET A 131 32.85 4.45 3.08
CA MET A 131 32.03 5.65 3.26
C MET A 131 31.75 5.99 4.73
N GLY A 132 31.72 4.98 5.58
CA GLY A 132 31.30 5.08 6.98
C GLY A 132 32.01 6.17 7.81
N PRO A 133 33.33 6.37 7.69
CA PRO A 133 34.03 7.44 8.42
C PRO A 133 33.46 8.84 8.15
N ASN A 134 32.93 9.08 6.96
CA ASN A 134 32.40 10.37 6.51
C ASN A 134 30.90 10.55 6.77
N LEU A 135 30.21 9.52 7.27
CA LEU A 135 28.77 9.54 7.52
C LEU A 135 28.45 9.84 8.97
N SER A 136 27.45 10.70 9.21
CA SER A 136 26.85 10.90 10.53
C SER A 136 26.14 9.63 11.02
N THR A 137 25.95 9.50 12.33
CA THR A 137 25.23 8.35 12.92
C THR A 137 23.85 8.15 12.32
N LYS A 138 23.11 9.24 12.03
CA LYS A 138 21.79 9.19 11.40
C LYS A 138 21.85 8.65 9.96
N GLN A 139 22.85 9.05 9.18
CA GLN A 139 23.06 8.56 7.82
C GLN A 139 23.45 7.08 7.80
N LYS A 140 24.32 6.66 8.74
CA LYS A 140 24.68 5.24 8.92
C LYS A 140 23.47 4.38 9.20
N LEU A 141 22.63 4.80 10.14
CA LEU A 141 21.40 4.09 10.50
C LEU A 141 20.44 3.97 9.30
N ARG A 142 20.24 5.07 8.57
CA ARG A 142 19.38 5.06 7.37
C ARG A 142 19.91 4.13 6.27
N LEU A 143 21.20 4.18 6.00
CA LEU A 143 21.83 3.36 4.98
C LEU A 143 21.72 1.86 5.33
N GLN A 144 22.01 1.49 6.56
CA GLN A 144 21.87 0.12 7.02
C GLN A 144 20.40 -0.35 7.02
N SER A 145 19.47 0.50 7.47
CA SER A 145 18.04 0.16 7.43
C SER A 145 17.53 0.00 6.00
N ALA A 146 17.97 0.84 5.07
CA ALA A 146 17.62 0.72 3.65
C ALA A 146 18.19 -0.58 3.05
N TRP A 147 19.46 -0.89 3.33
CA TRP A 147 20.07 -2.13 2.88
C TRP A 147 19.30 -3.36 3.37
N ARG A 148 18.90 -3.39 4.63
CA ARG A 148 18.11 -4.50 5.19
C ARG A 148 16.77 -4.69 4.51
N GLN A 149 16.14 -3.61 4.03
CA GLN A 149 14.90 -3.70 3.24
C GLN A 149 15.17 -4.29 1.85
N ILE A 150 16.24 -3.83 1.19
CA ILE A 150 16.60 -4.25 -0.16
C ILE A 150 17.12 -5.70 -0.18
N SER A 151 17.98 -6.06 0.79
CA SER A 151 18.54 -7.42 0.89
C SER A 151 17.53 -8.48 1.36
N GLY A 152 16.32 -8.07 1.78
CA GLY A 152 15.32 -8.95 2.35
C GLY A 152 15.58 -9.33 3.83
N GLU A 153 16.65 -8.84 4.46
CA GLU A 153 16.93 -9.12 5.87
C GLU A 153 15.83 -8.61 6.81
N ALA A 154 15.21 -7.47 6.47
CA ALA A 154 14.10 -6.91 7.25
C ALA A 154 12.84 -7.80 7.23
N THR A 155 12.70 -8.73 6.28
CA THR A 155 11.58 -9.68 6.21
C THR A 155 11.74 -10.86 7.19
N ILE A 156 12.94 -11.05 7.74
CA ILE A 156 13.21 -12.12 8.70
C ILE A 156 12.46 -11.83 10.01
N VAL A 157 11.60 -12.76 10.39
CA VAL A 157 10.74 -12.62 11.58
C VAL A 157 11.46 -13.16 12.82
N GLY A 158 11.52 -12.35 13.88
CA GLY A 158 12.13 -12.77 15.15
C GLY A 158 11.29 -13.84 15.88
N ASN A 159 10.00 -13.55 16.09
CA ASN A 159 9.03 -14.49 16.65
C ASN A 159 7.81 -14.59 15.73
N PRO A 160 7.62 -15.72 15.02
CA PRO A 160 6.52 -15.89 14.08
C PRO A 160 5.12 -15.76 14.71
N ALA A 161 4.94 -16.26 15.94
CA ALA A 161 3.64 -16.20 16.60
C ALA A 161 3.26 -14.75 17.00
N LEU A 162 4.22 -13.98 17.50
CA LEU A 162 4.01 -12.57 17.81
C LEU A 162 3.73 -11.76 16.53
N SER A 163 4.47 -12.04 15.46
CA SER A 163 4.23 -11.41 14.16
C SER A 163 2.83 -11.74 13.60
N GLN A 164 2.40 -13.00 13.71
CA GLN A 164 1.06 -13.41 13.27
C GLN A 164 -0.05 -12.73 14.08
N MET A 165 0.14 -12.59 15.40
CA MET A 165 -0.80 -11.88 16.26
C MET A 165 -0.92 -10.40 15.86
N VAL A 166 0.20 -9.72 15.62
CA VAL A 166 0.21 -8.34 15.17
C VAL A 166 -0.45 -8.19 13.80
N ASN A 167 -0.15 -9.08 12.86
CA ASN A 167 -0.79 -9.09 11.55
C ASN A 167 -2.31 -9.30 11.66
N ALA A 168 -2.77 -10.14 12.57
CA ALA A 168 -4.20 -10.34 12.82
C ALA A 168 -4.86 -9.08 13.40
N ILE A 169 -4.19 -8.39 14.33
CA ILE A 169 -4.65 -7.11 14.87
C ILE A 169 -4.74 -6.07 13.75
N GLN A 170 -3.70 -5.93 12.93
CA GLN A 170 -3.69 -4.98 11.81
C GLN A 170 -4.79 -5.29 10.80
N ALA A 171 -4.98 -6.56 10.41
CA ALA A 171 -6.06 -6.95 9.51
C ALA A 171 -7.45 -6.66 10.10
N PHE A 172 -7.64 -6.92 11.38
CA PHE A 172 -8.88 -6.57 12.08
C PHE A 172 -9.12 -5.05 12.07
N GLN A 173 -8.09 -4.25 12.35
CA GLN A 173 -8.15 -2.79 12.28
C GLN A 173 -8.49 -2.29 10.87
N ILE A 174 -7.91 -2.88 9.83
CA ILE A 174 -8.23 -2.55 8.44
C ILE A 174 -9.73 -2.72 8.17
N ILE A 175 -10.27 -3.89 8.51
CA ILE A 175 -11.67 -4.23 8.23
C ILE A 175 -12.65 -3.36 9.04
N THR A 176 -12.27 -2.94 10.23
CA THR A 176 -13.14 -2.17 11.13
C THR A 176 -12.99 -0.66 10.99
N LYS A 177 -11.78 -0.15 10.71
CA LYS A 177 -11.48 1.30 10.74
C LYS A 177 -11.35 1.93 9.36
N LEU A 178 -11.13 1.15 8.29
CA LEU A 178 -10.99 1.67 6.92
C LEU A 178 -12.17 1.45 5.95
N PRO A 179 -13.42 1.28 6.39
CA PRO A 179 -14.53 1.09 5.45
C PRO A 179 -14.74 2.24 4.47
N LYS A 180 -14.36 3.46 4.85
CA LYS A 180 -14.48 4.70 4.05
C LYS A 180 -13.14 5.13 3.43
N ALA A 181 -12.15 4.24 3.37
CA ALA A 181 -10.81 4.58 2.86
C ALA A 181 -10.82 5.07 1.41
N VAL A 182 -11.71 4.54 0.56
CA VAL A 182 -11.87 5.02 -0.82
C VAL A 182 -12.27 6.50 -0.89
N ILE A 183 -13.07 6.98 0.07
CA ILE A 183 -13.45 8.40 0.14
C ILE A 183 -12.26 9.23 0.63
N SER A 184 -11.50 8.73 1.59
CA SER A 184 -10.27 9.37 2.04
C SER A 184 -9.22 9.47 0.95
N ALA A 185 -9.23 8.53 -0.01
CA ALA A 185 -8.31 8.50 -1.14
C ALA A 185 -8.59 9.59 -2.21
N PHE A 186 -9.61 10.44 -2.06
CA PHE A 186 -9.84 11.58 -2.97
C PHE A 186 -8.63 12.53 -3.05
N SER A 187 -7.87 12.66 -1.97
CA SER A 187 -6.63 13.44 -1.96
C SER A 187 -5.55 12.91 -2.91
N ASP A 188 -5.60 11.64 -3.32
CA ASP A 188 -4.66 11.07 -4.29
C ASP A 188 -4.69 11.83 -5.62
N ILE A 189 -5.86 12.36 -5.99
CA ILE A 189 -6.02 13.17 -7.21
C ILE A 189 -5.13 14.41 -7.15
N ALA A 190 -5.12 15.10 -6.01
CA ALA A 190 -4.28 16.29 -5.83
C ALA A 190 -2.80 15.92 -5.75
N ILE A 191 -2.46 14.87 -5.01
CA ILE A 191 -1.08 14.40 -4.86
C ILE A 191 -0.51 13.99 -6.21
N GLY A 192 -1.22 13.16 -6.97
CA GLY A 192 -0.78 12.72 -8.29
C GLY A 192 -0.59 13.86 -9.28
N ASN A 193 -1.51 14.84 -9.29
CA ASN A 193 -1.36 16.02 -10.15
C ASN A 193 -0.21 16.95 -9.69
N ALA A 194 0.03 17.09 -8.38
CA ALA A 194 1.19 17.82 -7.86
C ALA A 194 2.51 17.14 -8.26
N VAL A 195 2.57 15.81 -8.21
CA VAL A 195 3.73 15.04 -8.70
C VAL A 195 3.90 15.23 -10.20
N LEU A 196 2.84 15.18 -11.01
CA LEU A 196 2.91 15.46 -12.46
C LEU A 196 3.39 16.89 -12.76
N ASP A 197 3.08 17.88 -11.91
CA ASP A 197 3.62 19.23 -12.09
C ASP A 197 5.14 19.26 -11.89
N THR A 198 5.70 18.41 -11.01
CA THR A 198 7.15 18.22 -10.91
C THR A 198 7.78 17.53 -12.13
N HIS A 199 6.98 16.86 -12.96
CA HIS A 199 7.38 16.34 -14.28
C HIS A 199 7.23 17.40 -15.39
N GLY A 200 6.97 18.65 -15.01
CA GLY A 200 6.83 19.73 -15.97
C GLY A 200 5.57 19.68 -16.84
N LYS A 201 4.48 19.05 -16.34
CA LYS A 201 3.20 19.05 -17.06
C LYS A 201 2.43 20.35 -16.86
N GLY A 202 2.68 21.04 -15.76
CA GLY A 202 1.95 22.24 -15.35
C GLY A 202 0.57 21.92 -14.76
N PHE A 203 0.03 22.81 -13.92
CA PHE A 203 -1.20 22.58 -13.18
C PHE A 203 -2.41 22.27 -14.07
N LEU A 204 -2.78 23.20 -14.96
CA LEU A 204 -3.94 23.00 -15.85
C LEU A 204 -3.72 21.82 -16.81
N GLY A 205 -2.47 21.63 -17.25
CA GLY A 205 -2.10 20.53 -18.13
C GLY A 205 -2.22 19.17 -17.46
N SER A 206 -1.83 19.05 -16.17
CA SER A 206 -1.93 17.80 -15.42
C SER A 206 -3.40 17.42 -15.19
N TYR A 207 -4.21 18.31 -14.60
CA TYR A 207 -5.63 18.03 -14.36
C TYR A 207 -6.40 17.80 -15.66
N GLY A 208 -6.19 18.64 -16.68
CA GLY A 208 -6.85 18.48 -17.98
C GLY A 208 -6.54 17.16 -18.66
N SER A 209 -5.26 16.74 -18.64
CA SER A 209 -4.84 15.45 -19.22
C SER A 209 -5.37 14.27 -18.42
N THR A 210 -5.33 14.35 -17.09
CA THR A 210 -5.85 13.30 -16.21
C THR A 210 -7.35 13.08 -16.42
N PHE A 211 -8.14 14.15 -16.43
CA PHE A 211 -9.58 14.03 -16.68
C PHE A 211 -9.90 13.61 -18.12
N LYS A 212 -9.09 14.02 -19.12
CA LYS A 212 -9.21 13.51 -20.50
C LYS A 212 -9.06 11.99 -20.54
N ILE A 213 -8.02 11.45 -19.92
CA ILE A 213 -7.76 10.00 -19.89
C ILE A 213 -8.91 9.27 -19.16
N LEU A 214 -9.37 9.78 -18.02
CA LEU A 214 -10.51 9.19 -17.33
C LEU A 214 -11.78 9.19 -18.19
N LYS A 215 -12.08 10.32 -18.84
CA LYS A 215 -13.23 10.39 -19.76
C LYS A 215 -13.09 9.37 -20.88
N GLN A 216 -11.92 9.26 -21.50
CA GLN A 216 -11.64 8.27 -22.54
C GLN A 216 -11.88 6.86 -22.03
N ARG A 217 -11.35 6.50 -20.86
CA ARG A 217 -11.53 5.17 -20.25
C ARG A 217 -13.01 4.78 -20.08
N PHE A 218 -13.87 5.71 -19.70
CA PHE A 218 -15.30 5.44 -19.53
C PHE A 218 -16.11 5.51 -20.82
N SER A 219 -15.61 6.19 -21.87
CA SER A 219 -16.30 6.34 -23.16
C SER A 219 -15.81 5.39 -24.25
N GLN A 220 -14.65 4.76 -24.07
CA GLN A 220 -14.05 3.84 -25.04
C GLN A 220 -14.80 2.52 -25.16
N SER A 221 -14.73 1.92 -26.35
CA SER A 221 -15.13 0.52 -26.55
C SER A 221 -14.23 -0.44 -25.78
N ASP A 222 -14.72 -1.64 -25.45
CA ASP A 222 -13.94 -2.66 -24.75
C ASP A 222 -12.66 -3.06 -25.50
N LYS A 223 -12.71 -3.10 -26.84
CA LYS A 223 -11.53 -3.37 -27.68
C LYS A 223 -10.47 -2.26 -27.59
N ALA A 224 -10.88 -0.99 -27.63
CA ALA A 224 -9.95 0.14 -27.48
C ALA A 224 -9.30 0.13 -26.10
N ARG A 225 -10.08 -0.15 -25.05
CA ARG A 225 -9.59 -0.29 -23.68
C ARG A 225 -8.60 -1.43 -23.53
N GLN A 226 -8.88 -2.58 -24.14
CA GLN A 226 -7.98 -3.73 -24.14
C GLN A 226 -6.66 -3.42 -24.84
N ALA A 227 -6.70 -2.72 -25.99
CA ALA A 227 -5.50 -2.28 -26.68
C ALA A 227 -4.62 -1.35 -25.81
N GLU A 228 -5.22 -0.35 -25.17
CA GLU A 228 -4.49 0.52 -24.24
C GLU A 228 -3.92 -0.24 -23.04
N LEU A 229 -4.67 -1.16 -22.47
CA LEU A 229 -4.21 -1.97 -21.35
C LEU A 229 -2.98 -2.78 -21.73
N MET A 230 -3.02 -3.49 -22.85
CA MET A 230 -1.94 -4.37 -23.29
C MET A 230 -0.69 -3.61 -23.76
N HIS A 231 -0.85 -2.55 -24.57
CA HIS A 231 0.25 -1.90 -25.26
C HIS A 231 0.78 -0.65 -24.55
N VAL A 232 0.05 -0.11 -23.58
CA VAL A 232 0.50 1.05 -22.79
C VAL A 232 0.62 0.68 -21.32
N THR A 233 -0.48 0.33 -20.67
CA THR A 233 -0.51 0.19 -19.21
C THR A 233 0.40 -0.92 -18.70
N HIS A 234 0.33 -2.11 -19.29
CA HIS A 234 1.19 -3.24 -18.89
C HIS A 234 2.66 -2.97 -19.20
N GLN A 235 2.96 -2.33 -20.35
CA GLN A 235 4.34 -1.98 -20.70
C GLN A 235 4.92 -0.84 -19.86
N LEU A 236 4.09 -0.08 -19.15
CA LEU A 236 4.53 0.87 -18.11
C LEU A 236 4.80 0.17 -16.77
N GLY A 237 4.66 -1.14 -16.69
CA GLY A 237 4.80 -1.91 -15.46
C GLY A 237 3.64 -1.73 -14.47
N ILE A 238 2.46 -1.33 -14.97
CA ILE A 238 1.30 -0.97 -14.16
C ILE A 238 0.14 -1.93 -14.48
N GLY A 239 -0.77 -2.11 -13.54
CA GLY A 239 -1.94 -2.99 -13.71
C GLY A 239 -1.75 -4.39 -13.14
N PHE A 240 -0.57 -4.72 -12.62
CA PHE A 240 -0.32 -5.95 -11.85
C PHE A 240 -0.58 -5.77 -10.35
N ASP A 241 -0.70 -4.53 -9.88
CA ASP A 241 -0.84 -4.22 -8.46
C ASP A 241 -2.14 -4.77 -7.86
N SER A 242 -3.24 -4.81 -8.62
CA SER A 242 -4.49 -5.44 -8.19
C SER A 242 -4.36 -6.95 -7.98
N LEU A 243 -3.41 -7.59 -8.67
CA LEU A 243 -3.08 -9.00 -8.49
C LEU A 243 -2.20 -9.23 -7.26
N ILE A 244 -1.41 -8.23 -6.85
CA ILE A 244 -0.40 -8.33 -5.77
C ILE A 244 -0.89 -7.68 -4.46
N SER A 245 -2.15 -7.23 -4.37
CA SER A 245 -2.71 -6.64 -3.13
C SER A 245 -2.10 -5.31 -2.72
N SER A 246 -1.91 -4.39 -3.67
CA SER A 246 -1.28 -3.09 -3.43
C SER A 246 -1.96 -2.23 -2.35
N ALA A 247 -3.29 -2.31 -2.23
CA ALA A 247 -4.00 -1.55 -1.21
C ALA A 247 -3.68 -2.02 0.21
N VAL A 248 -3.47 -3.32 0.42
CA VAL A 248 -3.00 -3.85 1.70
C VAL A 248 -1.62 -3.27 2.03
N ASN A 249 -0.71 -3.26 1.05
CA ASN A 249 0.63 -2.70 1.23
C ASN A 249 0.62 -1.20 1.51
N ARG A 250 -0.33 -0.47 0.95
CA ARG A 250 -0.48 0.97 1.15
C ARG A 250 -0.87 1.33 2.59
N TRP A 251 -1.75 0.56 3.21
CA TRP A 251 -2.35 0.89 4.50
C TRP A 251 -1.81 0.06 5.67
N ALA A 252 -1.49 -1.20 5.42
CA ALA A 252 -0.93 -2.09 6.44
C ALA A 252 0.60 -2.07 6.51
N ASP A 253 1.21 -1.53 5.49
CA ASP A 253 2.61 -1.13 5.32
C ASP A 253 3.67 -2.21 5.51
N ILE A 254 3.44 -3.25 6.19
CA ILE A 254 4.48 -4.21 6.49
C ILE A 254 3.97 -5.57 6.04
N GLY A 255 4.16 -5.90 4.76
CA GLY A 255 3.80 -7.16 4.13
C GLY A 255 3.23 -8.18 5.09
N MET A 256 1.89 -8.27 5.18
CA MET A 256 1.26 -9.26 6.02
C MET A 256 1.66 -10.65 5.54
N ASN A 257 2.09 -11.50 6.43
CA ASN A 257 2.32 -12.90 6.09
C ASN A 257 1.00 -13.51 5.59
N PRO A 258 1.03 -14.33 4.54
CA PRO A 258 -0.18 -14.97 4.03
C PRO A 258 -0.88 -15.76 5.14
N GLY A 259 -2.18 -15.49 5.29
CA GLY A 259 -3.02 -16.14 6.30
C GLY A 259 -4.48 -15.71 6.13
N PHE A 260 -5.39 -16.34 6.87
CA PHE A 260 -6.82 -16.04 6.78
C PHE A 260 -7.13 -14.55 6.95
N MET A 261 -6.49 -13.87 7.89
CA MET A 261 -6.74 -12.46 8.16
C MET A 261 -6.21 -11.55 7.04
N SER A 262 -5.09 -11.88 6.40
CA SER A 262 -4.60 -11.11 5.25
C SER A 262 -5.53 -11.26 4.04
N THR A 263 -6.05 -12.48 3.81
CA THR A 263 -7.03 -12.75 2.77
C THR A 263 -8.34 -11.99 3.03
N ALA A 264 -8.77 -11.91 4.29
CA ALA A 264 -9.95 -11.13 4.69
C ALA A 264 -9.76 -9.62 4.43
N ALA A 265 -8.59 -9.06 4.77
CA ALA A 265 -8.27 -7.67 4.49
C ALA A 265 -8.20 -7.38 2.98
N ASP A 266 -7.68 -8.30 2.20
CA ASP A 266 -7.60 -8.21 0.74
C ASP A 266 -9.00 -8.21 0.11
N SER A 267 -9.85 -9.14 0.54
CA SER A 267 -11.24 -9.20 0.11
C SER A 267 -12.00 -7.93 0.50
N PHE A 268 -11.72 -7.40 1.68
CA PHE A 268 -12.30 -6.14 2.14
C PHE A 268 -11.95 -4.95 1.22
N PHE A 269 -10.68 -4.80 0.81
CA PHE A 269 -10.29 -3.72 -0.11
C PHE A 269 -10.85 -3.89 -1.53
N LYS A 270 -11.17 -5.12 -1.95
CA LYS A 270 -11.93 -5.35 -3.18
C LYS A 270 -13.38 -4.89 -3.05
N ILE A 271 -14.00 -5.19 -1.91
CA ILE A 271 -15.41 -4.84 -1.65
C ILE A 271 -15.60 -3.34 -1.45
N ASN A 272 -14.70 -2.66 -0.72
CA ASN A 272 -14.80 -1.21 -0.50
C ASN A 272 -14.38 -0.36 -1.70
N GLY A 273 -13.86 -0.97 -2.78
CA GLY A 273 -13.50 -0.30 -4.02
C GLY A 273 -12.13 0.39 -4.01
N LEU A 274 -11.35 0.30 -2.94
CA LEU A 274 -10.06 1.00 -2.84
C LEU A 274 -9.02 0.48 -3.84
N ASN A 275 -9.01 -0.84 -4.10
CA ASN A 275 -8.13 -1.42 -5.12
C ASN A 275 -8.44 -0.84 -6.50
N ALA A 276 -9.72 -0.85 -6.89
CA ALA A 276 -10.15 -0.30 -8.17
C ALA A 276 -9.85 1.21 -8.30
N TRP A 277 -10.00 1.96 -7.19
CA TRP A 277 -9.63 3.38 -7.12
C TRP A 277 -8.13 3.58 -7.35
N THR A 278 -7.30 2.83 -6.64
CA THR A 278 -5.84 2.92 -6.73
C THR A 278 -5.35 2.58 -8.15
N ASP A 279 -5.84 1.49 -8.74
CA ASP A 279 -5.49 1.07 -10.10
C ASP A 279 -5.91 2.11 -11.15
N LEU A 280 -7.15 2.64 -11.03
CA LEU A 280 -7.68 3.64 -11.94
C LEU A 280 -6.79 4.89 -12.00
N TRP A 281 -6.44 5.44 -10.83
CA TRP A 281 -5.66 6.67 -10.75
C TRP A 281 -4.20 6.43 -11.10
N ARG A 282 -3.62 5.31 -10.70
CA ARG A 282 -2.25 4.95 -11.05
C ARG A 282 -2.10 4.78 -12.56
N GLU A 283 -3.04 4.10 -13.21
CA GLU A 283 -3.11 4.00 -14.67
C GLU A 283 -3.23 5.39 -15.33
N ALA A 284 -4.17 6.21 -14.88
CA ALA A 284 -4.40 7.53 -15.46
C ALA A 284 -3.16 8.43 -15.37
N PHE A 285 -2.56 8.54 -14.17
CA PHE A 285 -1.37 9.36 -13.98
C PHE A 285 -0.17 8.87 -14.76
N SER A 286 0.05 7.57 -14.84
CA SER A 286 1.18 7.00 -15.57
C SER A 286 1.05 7.16 -17.07
N LYS A 287 -0.16 7.05 -17.62
CA LYS A 287 -0.43 7.39 -19.02
C LYS A 287 -0.15 8.88 -19.30
N VAL A 288 -0.58 9.78 -18.39
CA VAL A 288 -0.25 11.21 -18.50
C VAL A 288 1.25 11.44 -18.46
N ALA A 289 1.97 10.77 -17.57
CA ALA A 289 3.42 10.88 -17.47
C ALA A 289 4.12 10.37 -18.73
N SER A 290 3.70 9.23 -19.28
CA SER A 290 4.23 8.67 -20.54
C SER A 290 3.96 9.61 -21.73
N ASN A 291 2.74 10.12 -21.86
CA ASN A 291 2.40 11.10 -22.88
C ASN A 291 3.19 12.42 -22.72
N ASN A 292 3.39 12.88 -21.48
CA ASN A 292 4.22 14.05 -21.22
C ASN A 292 5.68 13.83 -21.62
N PHE A 293 6.22 12.66 -21.27
CA PHE A 293 7.57 12.26 -21.67
C PHE A 293 7.71 12.27 -23.20
N ALA A 294 6.80 11.59 -23.91
CA ALA A 294 6.79 11.56 -25.38
C ALA A 294 6.70 12.96 -26.00
N THR A 295 5.88 13.85 -25.41
CA THR A 295 5.76 15.24 -25.86
C THR A 295 7.05 16.03 -25.64
N LYS A 296 7.69 15.89 -24.48
CA LYS A 296 8.97 16.55 -24.13
C LYS A 296 10.14 16.02 -24.97
N LEU A 297 10.09 14.77 -25.41
CA LEU A 297 11.11 14.17 -26.26
C LEU A 297 11.26 14.89 -27.63
N LYS A 298 10.26 15.64 -28.07
CA LYS A 298 10.36 16.49 -29.26
C LYS A 298 11.34 17.65 -29.10
N SER A 299 11.66 18.05 -27.85
CA SER A 299 12.62 19.11 -27.54
C SER A 299 14.04 18.54 -27.43
N SER A 300 15.06 19.32 -27.79
CA SER A 300 16.45 18.97 -27.51
C SER A 300 16.74 19.00 -26.01
N TRP A 301 17.78 18.32 -25.54
CA TRP A 301 18.21 18.36 -24.15
C TRP A 301 18.43 19.78 -23.61
N LYS A 302 19.04 20.64 -24.43
CA LYS A 302 19.21 22.07 -24.11
C LYS A 302 17.90 22.83 -24.19
N GLY A 303 17.02 22.50 -25.11
CA GLY A 303 15.69 23.10 -25.21
C GLY A 303 14.79 22.87 -24.01
N LEU A 304 15.05 21.80 -23.22
CA LEU A 304 14.36 21.60 -21.94
C LEU A 304 14.68 22.72 -20.92
N ASP A 305 15.84 23.33 -21.03
CA ASP A 305 16.25 24.42 -20.12
C ASP A 305 15.59 25.78 -20.43
N GLU A 306 14.86 25.91 -21.54
CA GLU A 306 14.20 27.16 -21.94
C GLU A 306 12.94 27.46 -21.12
N THR A 307 12.31 26.43 -20.56
CA THR A 307 11.07 26.59 -19.77
C THR A 307 11.25 26.01 -18.36
N LEU A 308 10.47 26.52 -17.40
CA LEU A 308 10.45 25.98 -16.05
C LEU A 308 10.00 24.49 -16.06
N GLU A 309 8.97 24.19 -16.84
CA GLU A 309 8.42 22.86 -17.01
C GLU A 309 9.46 21.88 -17.60
N GLY A 310 10.28 22.36 -18.54
CA GLY A 310 11.37 21.57 -19.10
C GLY A 310 12.49 21.31 -18.09
N LYS A 311 12.87 22.32 -17.29
CA LYS A 311 13.89 22.19 -16.23
C LYS A 311 13.45 21.20 -15.16
N LEU A 312 12.21 21.27 -14.70
CA LEU A 312 11.65 20.33 -13.73
C LEU A 312 11.69 18.90 -14.28
N PHE A 313 11.28 18.72 -15.53
CA PHE A 313 11.32 17.42 -16.17
C PHE A 313 12.75 16.88 -16.32
N LYS A 314 13.68 17.72 -16.76
CA LYS A 314 15.10 17.37 -16.88
C LYS A 314 15.69 16.94 -15.53
N GLN A 315 15.36 17.64 -14.45
CA GLN A 315 15.77 17.24 -13.10
C GLN A 315 15.26 15.83 -12.75
N ARG A 316 14.00 15.47 -13.16
CA ARG A 316 13.50 14.10 -12.96
C ARG A 316 14.30 13.07 -13.77
N LEU A 317 14.64 13.37 -15.02
CA LEU A 317 15.46 12.46 -15.84
C LEU A 317 16.83 12.21 -15.20
N GLU A 318 17.47 13.25 -14.68
CA GLU A 318 18.77 13.16 -14.00
C GLU A 318 18.70 12.29 -12.73
N GLU A 319 17.60 12.30 -11.99
CA GLU A 319 17.39 11.42 -10.82
C GLU A 319 17.37 9.93 -11.19
N TYR A 320 16.95 9.61 -12.42
CA TYR A 320 16.96 8.25 -12.95
C TYR A 320 18.21 7.97 -13.82
N ASN A 321 19.26 8.81 -13.71
CA ASN A 321 20.49 8.70 -14.45
C ASN A 321 20.29 8.64 -15.98
N ILE A 322 19.28 9.35 -16.50
CA ILE A 322 19.06 9.49 -17.95
C ILE A 322 19.89 10.69 -18.40
N SER A 323 20.92 10.44 -19.19
CA SER A 323 21.89 11.42 -19.67
C SER A 323 21.45 12.10 -20.97
N GLU A 324 22.10 13.23 -21.34
CA GLU A 324 21.90 13.89 -22.63
C GLU A 324 22.13 12.95 -23.83
N LYS A 325 23.14 12.05 -23.73
CA LYS A 325 23.42 11.06 -24.78
C LYS A 325 22.25 10.11 -24.98
N GLU A 326 21.69 9.61 -23.89
CA GLU A 326 20.54 8.69 -23.92
C GLU A 326 19.27 9.40 -24.38
N TRP A 327 19.07 10.66 -23.95
CA TRP A 327 17.99 11.50 -24.46
C TRP A 327 18.04 11.67 -25.98
N ASN A 328 19.21 11.97 -26.51
CA ASN A 328 19.38 12.08 -27.96
C ASN A 328 19.19 10.73 -28.66
N GLN A 329 19.63 9.63 -28.07
CA GLN A 329 19.36 8.28 -28.58
C GLN A 329 17.88 8.00 -28.70
N LEU A 330 17.07 8.33 -27.67
CA LEU A 330 15.61 8.17 -27.70
C LEU A 330 14.97 8.99 -28.84
N ARG A 331 15.44 10.23 -29.04
CA ARG A 331 14.93 11.11 -30.11
C ARG A 331 15.27 10.59 -31.49
N ASP A 332 16.55 10.23 -31.71
CA ASP A 332 17.06 9.78 -33.01
C ASP A 332 16.41 8.45 -33.43
N SER A 333 16.08 7.60 -32.46
CA SER A 333 15.41 6.31 -32.69
C SER A 333 13.89 6.41 -32.75
N ASN A 334 13.28 7.61 -32.68
CA ASN A 334 11.84 7.80 -32.63
C ASN A 334 11.13 6.88 -31.63
N SER A 335 11.65 6.86 -30.38
CA SER A 335 11.22 5.91 -29.33
C SER A 335 9.84 6.26 -28.74
N THR A 336 8.92 6.81 -29.56
CA THR A 336 7.53 7.09 -29.20
C THR A 336 6.58 6.44 -30.21
N PHE A 337 5.38 6.10 -29.74
CA PHE A 337 4.33 5.49 -30.56
C PHE A 337 2.96 6.03 -30.19
N ASN A 338 2.00 5.90 -31.08
CA ASN A 338 0.58 5.99 -30.77
C ASN A 338 -0.15 4.72 -31.21
N LEU A 339 -1.21 4.38 -30.52
CA LEU A 339 -1.92 3.12 -30.75
C LEU A 339 -2.60 3.07 -32.12
N LYS A 340 -3.08 4.21 -32.60
CA LYS A 340 -3.77 4.31 -33.89
C LYS A 340 -2.85 3.92 -35.05
N ASP A 341 -1.60 4.43 -35.06
CA ASP A 341 -0.64 4.11 -36.10
C ASP A 341 -0.03 2.71 -35.92
N MET A 342 0.20 2.30 -34.66
CA MET A 342 0.80 1.00 -34.34
C MET A 342 -0.12 -0.16 -34.74
N LEU A 343 -1.43 -0.04 -34.55
CA LEU A 343 -2.40 -1.10 -34.77
C LEU A 343 -3.24 -0.91 -36.04
N LYS A 344 -2.88 0.05 -36.92
CA LYS A 344 -3.65 0.36 -38.14
C LYS A 344 -3.82 -0.82 -39.10
N ASP A 345 -2.82 -1.68 -39.19
CA ASP A 345 -2.76 -2.84 -40.09
C ASP A 345 -3.31 -4.13 -39.42
N ASP A 346 -3.63 -4.07 -38.14
CA ASP A 346 -4.19 -5.19 -37.39
C ASP A 346 -5.69 -5.32 -37.66
N ALA A 347 -6.11 -6.47 -38.17
CA ALA A 347 -7.50 -6.74 -38.56
C ALA A 347 -8.48 -6.61 -37.38
N ASP A 348 -8.03 -6.89 -36.17
CA ASP A 348 -8.85 -6.86 -34.95
C ASP A 348 -9.19 -5.43 -34.52
N TYR A 349 -8.37 -4.43 -34.90
CA TYR A 349 -8.49 -3.03 -34.51
C TYR A 349 -8.85 -2.08 -35.65
N LYS A 350 -9.06 -2.58 -36.88
CA LYS A 350 -9.31 -1.77 -38.08
C LYS A 350 -10.48 -0.77 -37.97
N ASN A 351 -11.49 -1.07 -37.17
CA ASN A 351 -12.68 -0.23 -36.98
C ASN A 351 -12.80 0.26 -35.52
N VAL A 352 -11.72 0.22 -34.76
CA VAL A 352 -11.69 0.66 -33.36
C VAL A 352 -11.17 2.08 -33.30
N ASP A 353 -11.87 2.97 -32.61
CA ASP A 353 -11.40 4.34 -32.36
C ASP A 353 -10.30 4.31 -31.29
N LEU A 354 -9.05 4.23 -31.75
CA LEU A 354 -7.86 4.20 -30.92
C LEU A 354 -7.31 5.61 -30.68
N SER A 355 -6.71 5.82 -29.52
CA SER A 355 -6.06 7.07 -29.17
C SER A 355 -4.91 7.40 -30.12
N SER A 356 -4.84 8.67 -30.53
CA SER A 356 -3.71 9.25 -31.25
C SER A 356 -2.67 9.89 -30.32
N ASP A 357 -2.85 9.77 -29.00
CA ASP A 357 -1.89 10.29 -28.03
C ASP A 357 -0.58 9.48 -28.12
N GLU A 358 0.55 10.19 -28.09
CA GLU A 358 1.88 9.56 -28.15
C GLU A 358 2.29 9.08 -26.77
N TYR A 359 2.90 7.90 -26.71
CA TYR A 359 3.41 7.28 -25.51
C TYR A 359 4.85 6.81 -25.67
N ILE A 360 5.55 6.61 -24.56
CA ILE A 360 6.85 5.96 -24.48
C ILE A 360 6.78 4.88 -23.40
N THR A 361 7.30 3.69 -23.71
CA THR A 361 7.36 2.55 -22.77
C THR A 361 8.73 1.89 -22.85
N ALA A 362 9.11 1.16 -21.81
CA ALA A 362 10.40 0.45 -21.77
C ALA A 362 10.55 -0.53 -22.94
N ASP A 363 9.53 -1.33 -23.22
CA ASP A 363 9.53 -2.32 -24.30
C ASP A 363 9.69 -1.67 -25.68
N TYR A 364 9.01 -0.54 -25.90
CA TYR A 364 9.14 0.18 -27.17
C TYR A 364 10.52 0.82 -27.31
N VAL A 365 11.09 1.36 -26.24
CA VAL A 365 12.48 1.86 -26.20
C VAL A 365 13.46 0.73 -26.52
N LEU A 366 13.29 -0.46 -25.93
CA LEU A 366 14.14 -1.60 -26.22
C LEU A 366 14.08 -2.00 -27.71
N SER A 367 12.87 -2.03 -28.28
CA SER A 367 12.68 -2.41 -29.68
C SER A 367 13.31 -1.41 -30.66
N THR A 368 13.30 -0.11 -30.35
CA THR A 368 13.81 0.95 -31.24
C THR A 368 15.28 1.26 -31.05
N THR A 369 15.79 1.20 -29.82
CA THR A 369 17.18 1.56 -29.50
C THR A 369 18.10 0.36 -29.37
N GLN A 370 17.56 -0.85 -29.12
CA GLN A 370 18.31 -2.07 -28.76
C GLN A 370 19.23 -1.87 -27.52
N ASN A 371 18.96 -0.85 -26.72
CA ASN A 371 19.73 -0.52 -25.54
C ASN A 371 18.94 -0.95 -24.28
N LYS A 372 19.31 -2.11 -23.74
CA LYS A 372 18.65 -2.68 -22.54
C LYS A 372 18.79 -1.74 -21.34
N GLU A 373 19.98 -1.19 -21.08
CA GLU A 373 20.20 -0.30 -19.93
C GLU A 373 19.27 0.93 -19.97
N LEU A 374 19.12 1.54 -21.14
CA LEU A 374 18.22 2.67 -21.33
C LEU A 374 16.75 2.26 -21.16
N SER A 375 16.36 1.10 -21.71
CA SER A 375 15.03 0.54 -21.51
C SER A 375 14.73 0.32 -20.02
N ASP A 376 15.67 -0.26 -19.27
CA ASP A 376 15.53 -0.51 -17.83
C ASP A 376 15.39 0.81 -17.04
N LYS A 377 16.16 1.86 -17.40
CA LYS A 377 16.02 3.20 -16.81
C LYS A 377 14.62 3.79 -17.04
N ILE A 378 14.08 3.64 -18.26
CA ILE A 378 12.73 4.11 -18.60
C ILE A 378 11.65 3.29 -17.83
N GLY A 379 11.81 1.98 -17.75
CA GLY A 379 10.92 1.13 -16.96
C GLY A 379 10.93 1.52 -15.48
N ASN A 380 12.11 1.67 -14.91
CA ASN A 380 12.28 2.12 -13.52
C ASN A 380 11.64 3.50 -13.27
N PHE A 381 11.81 4.44 -14.21
CA PHE A 381 11.18 5.75 -14.14
C PHE A 381 9.66 5.60 -13.96
N PHE A 382 8.96 4.87 -14.80
CA PHE A 382 7.50 4.74 -14.73
C PHE A 382 7.04 3.94 -13.51
N VAL A 383 7.69 2.85 -13.17
CA VAL A 383 7.35 2.02 -12.01
C VAL A 383 7.49 2.81 -10.70
N PHE A 384 8.60 3.52 -10.51
CA PHE A 384 8.81 4.32 -9.29
C PHE A 384 7.90 5.55 -9.25
N GLU A 385 7.69 6.25 -10.38
CA GLU A 385 6.80 7.39 -10.43
C GLU A 385 5.34 7.00 -10.19
N SER A 386 4.90 5.83 -10.65
CA SER A 386 3.55 5.34 -10.39
C SER A 386 3.23 5.24 -8.89
N ARG A 387 4.23 4.85 -8.08
CA ARG A 387 4.12 4.79 -6.60
C ARG A 387 4.16 6.15 -5.91
N ASN A 388 4.52 7.20 -6.63
CA ASN A 388 4.47 8.58 -6.15
C ASN A 388 3.14 9.25 -6.56
N PHE A 389 2.58 8.90 -7.71
CA PHE A 389 1.27 9.43 -8.15
C PHE A 389 0.14 8.98 -7.22
N VAL A 390 0.12 7.71 -6.84
CA VAL A 390 -0.76 7.19 -5.80
C VAL A 390 0.16 6.66 -4.69
N PRO A 391 0.35 7.44 -3.61
CA PRO A 391 1.41 7.17 -2.66
C PRO A 391 1.35 5.79 -2.02
N GLU A 392 2.44 5.05 -2.15
CA GLU A 392 2.68 3.76 -1.50
C GLU A 392 4.05 3.76 -0.84
N ALA A 393 4.12 3.26 0.40
CA ALA A 393 5.37 3.20 1.13
C ALA A 393 6.37 2.25 0.46
N GLY A 394 7.46 2.81 -0.04
CA GLY A 394 8.57 2.06 -0.64
C GLY A 394 9.58 1.56 0.40
N ALA A 395 10.69 0.98 -0.08
CA ALA A 395 11.77 0.49 0.79
C ALA A 395 12.35 1.60 1.70
N SER A 396 12.49 2.83 1.19
CA SER A 396 12.99 3.98 1.97
C SER A 396 12.05 4.33 3.12
N SER A 397 10.74 4.42 2.86
CA SER A 397 9.74 4.69 3.91
C SER A 397 9.71 3.58 4.95
N ARG A 398 9.73 2.30 4.53
CA ARG A 398 9.78 1.14 5.43
C ARG A 398 11.06 1.11 6.27
N ALA A 399 12.21 1.45 5.68
CA ALA A 399 13.47 1.55 6.41
C ALA A 399 13.39 2.59 7.53
N ASN A 400 12.76 3.74 7.27
CA ASN A 400 12.56 4.78 8.27
C ASN A 400 11.54 4.37 9.35
N MET A 401 10.51 3.60 9.02
CA MET A 401 9.50 3.15 9.98
C MET A 401 10.00 2.03 10.89
N MET A 402 10.65 1.03 10.33
CA MET A 402 11.11 -0.13 11.10
C MET A 402 12.49 0.08 11.73
N LEU A 403 13.23 1.10 11.31
CA LEU A 403 14.61 1.34 11.73
C LEU A 403 15.44 0.05 11.55
N MET A 404 16.15 -0.40 12.57
CA MET A 404 16.93 -1.64 12.54
C MET A 404 16.18 -2.85 13.11
N SER A 405 14.86 -2.74 13.33
CA SER A 405 14.09 -3.79 14.00
C SER A 405 13.46 -4.78 13.02
N ASN A 406 13.33 -6.02 13.48
CA ASN A 406 12.62 -7.07 12.76
C ASN A 406 11.21 -7.26 13.33
N LYS A 407 10.29 -7.72 12.47
CA LYS A 407 8.95 -8.15 12.89
C LYS A 407 9.06 -9.25 13.94
N GLY A 408 8.11 -9.26 14.88
CA GLY A 408 8.09 -10.28 15.94
C GLY A 408 9.18 -10.09 17.01
N THR A 409 9.95 -9.01 17.01
CA THR A 409 10.70 -8.53 18.17
C THR A 409 9.83 -7.55 18.97
N ALA A 410 10.10 -7.35 20.25
CA ALA A 410 9.30 -6.42 21.08
C ALA A 410 9.26 -5.00 20.48
N PHE A 411 10.41 -4.45 20.13
CA PHE A 411 10.50 -3.13 19.54
C PHE A 411 9.94 -3.07 18.11
N GLY A 412 10.19 -4.10 17.29
CA GLY A 412 9.61 -4.19 15.96
C GLY A 412 8.08 -4.30 15.99
N THR A 413 7.52 -5.02 16.95
CA THR A 413 6.07 -5.11 17.20
C THR A 413 5.49 -3.76 17.59
N PHE A 414 6.14 -3.05 18.51
CA PHE A 414 5.75 -1.68 18.86
C PHE A 414 5.74 -0.77 17.63
N LEU A 415 6.80 -0.79 16.82
CA LEU A 415 6.88 0.02 15.60
C LEU A 415 5.79 -0.36 14.58
N GLN A 416 5.50 -1.66 14.41
CA GLN A 416 4.41 -2.10 13.53
C GLN A 416 3.06 -1.51 13.96
N LEU A 417 2.75 -1.58 15.24
CA LEU A 417 1.50 -1.03 15.78
C LEU A 417 1.48 0.49 15.72
N PHE A 418 2.59 1.16 16.02
CA PHE A 418 2.72 2.62 15.93
C PHE A 418 2.49 3.14 14.51
N TRP A 419 3.06 2.46 13.51
CA TRP A 419 2.94 2.86 12.10
C TRP A 419 1.66 2.35 11.41
N THR A 420 0.79 1.63 12.12
CA THR A 420 -0.50 1.22 11.55
C THR A 420 -1.28 2.45 11.09
N PHE A 421 -1.64 2.50 9.80
CA PHE A 421 -2.29 3.61 9.07
C PHE A 421 -1.47 4.91 8.92
N ARG A 422 -0.23 4.96 9.41
CA ARG A 422 0.66 6.13 9.28
C ARG A 422 1.70 6.00 8.16
N SER A 423 1.64 4.93 7.39
CA SER A 423 2.58 4.67 6.28
C SER A 423 2.47 5.72 5.17
N LEU A 424 1.25 6.15 4.84
CA LEU A 424 1.02 7.25 3.91
C LEU A 424 1.73 8.52 4.37
N THR A 425 1.63 8.86 5.65
CA THR A 425 2.29 10.03 6.24
C THR A 425 3.81 9.96 6.11
N MET A 426 4.40 8.78 6.35
CA MET A 426 5.83 8.58 6.15
C MET A 426 6.21 8.75 4.68
N LYS A 427 5.45 8.19 3.76
CA LYS A 427 5.65 8.35 2.31
C LYS A 427 5.58 9.83 1.90
N MET A 428 4.59 10.57 2.41
CA MET A 428 4.50 12.01 2.17
C MET A 428 5.75 12.73 2.64
N ALA A 429 6.22 12.44 3.87
CA ALA A 429 7.39 13.10 4.45
C ALA A 429 8.72 12.71 3.78
N THR A 430 8.88 11.45 3.36
CA THR A 430 10.15 10.97 2.81
C THR A 430 10.31 11.21 1.32
N ASP A 431 9.24 11.12 0.56
CA ASP A 431 9.31 11.08 -0.89
C ASP A 431 8.53 12.22 -1.56
N ILE A 432 7.29 12.49 -1.12
CA ILE A 432 6.40 13.42 -1.82
C ILE A 432 6.74 14.88 -1.50
N TYR A 433 6.85 15.25 -0.21
CA TYR A 433 7.16 16.64 0.16
C TYR A 433 8.53 17.14 -0.33
N PRO A 434 9.63 16.36 -0.25
CA PRO A 434 10.88 16.78 -0.85
C PRO A 434 10.76 17.01 -2.36
N ARG A 435 9.94 16.23 -3.03
CA ARG A 435 9.72 16.28 -4.47
C ARG A 435 8.89 17.50 -4.88
N ILE A 436 7.68 17.68 -4.32
CA ILE A 436 6.85 18.84 -4.62
C ILE A 436 7.48 20.14 -4.12
N GLY A 437 8.32 20.09 -3.09
CA GLY A 437 9.11 21.21 -2.60
C GLY A 437 10.13 21.76 -3.60
N THR A 438 10.40 21.07 -4.70
CA THR A 438 11.19 21.61 -5.83
C THR A 438 10.40 22.61 -6.68
N LEU A 439 9.07 22.65 -6.53
CA LEU A 439 8.22 23.63 -7.20
C LEU A 439 8.45 25.05 -6.62
N PRO A 440 8.32 26.11 -7.44
CA PRO A 440 8.28 27.46 -6.93
C PRO A 440 7.17 27.66 -5.89
N VAL A 441 7.40 28.52 -4.89
CA VAL A 441 6.49 28.71 -3.74
C VAL A 441 5.04 28.97 -4.15
N HIS A 442 4.79 29.78 -5.17
CA HIS A 442 3.44 30.04 -5.66
C HIS A 442 2.78 28.80 -6.28
N LYS A 443 3.56 27.97 -6.99
CA LYS A 443 3.07 26.67 -7.51
C LYS A 443 2.83 25.68 -6.39
N LEU A 444 3.73 25.63 -5.40
CA LEU A 444 3.57 24.79 -4.23
C LEU A 444 2.28 25.10 -3.48
N ALA A 445 1.96 26.38 -3.28
CA ALA A 445 0.74 26.79 -2.60
C ALA A 445 -0.53 26.47 -3.42
N LEU A 446 -0.55 26.86 -4.70
CA LEU A 446 -1.75 26.77 -5.56
C LEU A 446 -1.94 25.36 -6.17
N HIS A 447 -0.86 24.68 -6.54
CA HIS A 447 -0.91 23.40 -7.26
C HIS A 447 -0.68 22.20 -6.35
N GLY A 448 0.06 22.38 -5.25
CA GLY A 448 0.30 21.36 -4.24
C GLY A 448 -0.77 21.39 -3.16
N PHE A 449 -0.64 22.32 -2.22
CA PHE A 449 -1.47 22.32 -0.99
C PHE A 449 -2.92 22.71 -1.21
N GLY A 450 -3.23 23.70 -2.07
CA GLY A 450 -4.59 24.16 -2.29
C GLY A 450 -5.55 23.05 -2.73
N PRO A 451 -5.26 22.32 -3.82
CA PRO A 451 -6.08 21.19 -4.25
C PRO A 451 -6.16 20.06 -3.23
N MET A 452 -5.09 19.80 -2.46
CA MET A 452 -5.11 18.80 -1.39
C MET A 452 -6.14 19.16 -0.33
N VAL A 453 -6.16 20.41 0.16
CA VAL A 453 -7.16 20.89 1.14
C VAL A 453 -8.57 20.81 0.55
N ALA A 454 -8.75 21.24 -0.71
CA ALA A 454 -10.05 21.20 -1.36
C ALA A 454 -10.61 19.76 -1.50
N LEU A 455 -9.78 18.79 -1.87
CA LEU A 455 -10.17 17.39 -1.96
C LEU A 455 -10.30 16.73 -0.57
N GLY A 456 -9.51 17.18 0.40
CA GLY A 456 -9.71 16.82 1.81
C GLY A 456 -11.08 17.25 2.33
N TYR A 457 -11.51 18.48 2.01
CA TYR A 457 -12.87 18.95 2.30
C TYR A 457 -13.93 18.10 1.58
N ALA A 458 -13.75 17.84 0.28
CA ALA A 458 -14.67 16.98 -0.47
C ALA A 458 -14.83 15.58 0.17
N SER A 459 -13.73 15.02 0.67
CA SER A 459 -13.73 13.76 1.42
C SER A 459 -14.53 13.87 2.72
N LEU A 460 -14.29 14.92 3.52
CA LEU A 460 -15.03 15.17 4.77
C LEU A 460 -16.52 15.37 4.50
N ALA A 461 -16.88 16.23 3.56
CA ALA A 461 -18.26 16.50 3.18
C ALA A 461 -18.97 15.21 2.71
N THR A 462 -18.32 14.42 1.86
CA THR A 462 -18.87 13.14 1.39
C THR A 462 -19.11 12.16 2.55
N LYS A 463 -18.17 12.05 3.50
CA LYS A 463 -18.34 11.20 4.67
C LYS A 463 -19.53 11.63 5.55
N LYS A 464 -19.73 12.95 5.73
CA LYS A 464 -20.87 13.51 6.48
C LYS A 464 -22.19 13.26 5.75
N LEU A 465 -22.25 13.53 4.44
CA LEU A 465 -23.43 13.26 3.62
C LEU A 465 -23.87 11.80 3.64
N ILE A 466 -22.91 10.86 3.55
CA ILE A 466 -23.18 9.42 3.68
C ILE A 466 -23.75 9.08 5.06
N GLN A 467 -23.36 9.81 6.10
CA GLN A 467 -23.90 9.65 7.45
C GLN A 467 -25.27 10.32 7.65
N GLY A 468 -25.81 10.94 6.61
CA GLY A 468 -27.05 11.73 6.70
C GLY A 468 -26.90 13.05 7.44
N LYS A 469 -25.67 13.56 7.53
CA LYS A 469 -25.34 14.83 8.18
C LYS A 469 -25.05 15.92 7.15
N GLU A 470 -25.25 17.16 7.57
CA GLU A 470 -24.86 18.31 6.76
C GLU A 470 -23.33 18.35 6.59
N PRO A 471 -22.82 18.79 5.40
CA PRO A 471 -21.41 18.99 5.22
C PRO A 471 -20.88 20.09 6.17
N PRO A 472 -19.58 20.02 6.56
CA PRO A 472 -18.99 21.05 7.42
C PRO A 472 -19.01 22.43 6.74
N ASP A 473 -19.12 23.49 7.54
CA ASP A 473 -19.08 24.87 7.04
C ASP A 473 -17.67 25.19 6.52
N VAL A 474 -17.57 25.58 5.26
CA VAL A 474 -16.29 25.95 4.59
C VAL A 474 -15.68 27.24 5.17
N THR A 475 -16.45 28.05 5.87
CA THR A 475 -16.00 29.31 6.48
C THR A 475 -15.40 29.10 7.87
N ASP A 476 -15.61 27.93 8.47
CA ASP A 476 -15.05 27.60 9.77
C ASP A 476 -13.54 27.26 9.65
N PRO A 477 -12.65 27.99 10.35
CA PRO A 477 -11.21 27.68 10.39
C PRO A 477 -10.89 26.25 10.78
N GLN A 478 -11.70 25.62 11.64
CA GLN A 478 -11.52 24.22 12.03
C GLN A 478 -11.75 23.29 10.84
N THR A 479 -12.75 23.56 10.02
CA THR A 479 -13.01 22.80 8.78
C THR A 479 -11.83 22.85 7.82
N PHE A 480 -11.12 23.98 7.74
CA PHE A 480 -9.91 24.09 6.92
C PHE A 480 -8.77 23.19 7.46
N ILE A 481 -8.55 23.19 8.78
CA ILE A 481 -7.55 22.34 9.43
C ILE A 481 -7.90 20.87 9.21
N ASP A 482 -9.15 20.47 9.48
CA ASP A 482 -9.64 19.11 9.32
C ASP A 482 -9.50 18.62 7.86
N SER A 483 -9.73 19.51 6.90
CA SER A 483 -9.55 19.24 5.47
C SER A 483 -8.08 19.00 5.12
N GLY A 484 -7.18 19.79 5.68
CA GLY A 484 -5.73 19.62 5.55
C GLY A 484 -5.25 18.30 6.12
N VAL A 485 -5.73 17.92 7.29
CA VAL A 485 -5.40 16.61 7.91
C VAL A 485 -5.98 15.46 7.09
N GLN A 486 -7.26 15.58 6.68
CA GLN A 486 -7.91 14.54 5.87
C GLN A 486 -7.17 14.30 4.54
N SER A 487 -6.53 15.32 3.98
CA SER A 487 -5.72 15.20 2.77
C SER A 487 -4.31 14.64 2.98
N GLY A 488 -3.89 14.44 4.23
CA GLY A 488 -2.53 14.01 4.58
C GLY A 488 -1.45 15.11 4.52
N ILE A 489 -1.81 16.38 4.26
CA ILE A 489 -0.84 17.49 4.18
C ILE A 489 -0.05 17.67 5.47
N LEU A 490 -0.72 17.58 6.62
CA LEU A 490 -0.07 17.78 7.91
C LEU A 490 0.73 16.54 8.37
N GLY A 491 0.57 15.43 7.67
CA GLY A 491 1.32 14.21 7.95
C GLY A 491 1.17 13.74 9.40
N VAL A 492 2.24 13.16 9.98
CA VAL A 492 2.27 12.73 11.40
C VAL A 492 2.00 13.92 12.33
N ALA A 493 2.45 15.11 11.97
CA ALA A 493 2.18 16.31 12.77
C ALA A 493 0.69 16.64 12.83
N GLY A 494 -0.07 16.37 11.76
CA GLY A 494 -1.51 16.57 11.72
C GLY A 494 -2.26 15.66 12.66
N ASP A 495 -1.88 14.38 12.73
CA ASP A 495 -2.47 13.42 13.68
C ASP A 495 -2.26 13.90 15.12
N PHE A 496 -1.05 14.36 15.46
CA PHE A 496 -0.76 14.93 16.78
C PHE A 496 -1.51 16.24 17.06
N LEU A 497 -1.61 17.12 16.05
CA LEU A 497 -2.29 18.41 16.20
C LEU A 497 -3.80 18.21 16.41
N LEU A 498 -4.45 17.35 15.62
CA LEU A 498 -5.87 17.07 15.78
C LEU A 498 -6.19 16.37 17.09
N GLU A 499 -5.39 15.40 17.50
CA GLU A 499 -5.56 14.74 18.79
C GLU A 499 -5.41 15.73 19.94
N SER A 500 -4.45 16.65 19.86
CA SER A 500 -4.26 17.69 20.88
C SER A 500 -5.36 18.76 20.88
N MET A 501 -5.96 19.08 19.72
CA MET A 501 -7.01 20.10 19.61
C MET A 501 -8.41 19.54 19.91
N ASN A 502 -8.69 18.29 19.52
CA ASN A 502 -10.00 17.67 19.72
C ASN A 502 -10.19 17.03 21.10
N LYS A 503 -9.11 16.79 21.83
CA LYS A 503 -9.16 16.17 23.15
C LYS A 503 -8.25 16.96 24.10
N MET A 504 -8.81 17.94 24.79
CA MET A 504 -8.15 18.57 25.94
C MET A 504 -7.84 17.57 27.09
N ASP A 505 -8.20 16.30 26.91
CA ASP A 505 -8.09 15.21 27.90
C ASP A 505 -7.44 13.93 27.33
N SER A 506 -6.81 13.96 26.13
CA SER A 506 -6.17 12.76 25.58
C SER A 506 -4.82 12.51 26.25
N SER A 507 -4.64 11.29 26.76
CA SER A 507 -3.36 10.86 27.33
C SER A 507 -2.31 10.73 26.21
N LEU A 508 -1.02 10.93 26.54
CA LEU A 508 0.11 10.71 25.60
C LEU A 508 0.09 9.31 24.98
N ASP A 509 -0.48 8.33 25.68
CA ASP A 509 -0.61 6.95 25.23
C ASP A 509 -1.53 6.81 24.02
N GLU A 510 -2.62 7.61 23.95
CA GLU A 510 -3.54 7.64 22.80
C GLU A 510 -2.83 8.15 21.54
N SER A 511 -2.04 9.21 21.67
CA SER A 511 -1.28 9.79 20.55
C SER A 511 -0.19 8.86 20.04
N ILE A 512 0.43 8.07 20.92
CA ILE A 512 1.52 7.15 20.54
C ILE A 512 0.98 5.89 19.84
N LEU A 513 -0.05 5.26 20.38
CA LEU A 513 -0.56 3.98 19.87
C LEU A 513 -1.72 4.14 18.85
N GLY A 514 -2.32 5.35 18.75
CA GLY A 514 -3.37 5.66 17.78
C GLY A 514 -4.55 4.68 17.85
N VAL A 515 -5.03 4.23 16.70
CA VAL A 515 -6.17 3.28 16.59
C VAL A 515 -5.98 1.97 17.38
N ASN A 516 -4.75 1.56 17.62
CA ASN A 516 -4.49 0.37 18.43
C ASN A 516 -4.76 0.61 19.92
N TYR A 517 -4.52 1.83 20.40
CA TYR A 517 -4.87 2.19 21.78
C TYR A 517 -6.37 2.09 22.03
N GLU A 518 -7.19 2.64 21.14
CA GLU A 518 -8.65 2.54 21.24
C GLU A 518 -9.11 1.06 21.30
N LEU A 519 -8.56 0.20 20.46
CA LEU A 519 -8.88 -1.23 20.48
C LEU A 519 -8.52 -1.87 21.82
N PHE A 520 -7.29 -1.64 22.31
CA PHE A 520 -6.85 -2.22 23.57
C PHE A 520 -7.60 -1.64 24.76
N LYS A 521 -7.92 -0.35 24.74
CA LYS A 521 -8.75 0.32 25.76
C LYS A 521 -10.16 -0.27 25.78
N ASP A 522 -10.82 -0.37 24.62
CA ASP A 522 -12.16 -0.95 24.51
C ASP A 522 -12.22 -2.39 25.01
N MET A 523 -11.24 -3.21 24.62
CA MET A 523 -11.13 -4.59 25.13
C MET A 523 -10.87 -4.63 26.64
N GLY A 524 -9.98 -3.78 27.15
CA GLY A 524 -9.67 -3.68 28.57
C GLY A 524 -10.88 -3.26 29.39
N GLU A 525 -11.61 -2.23 28.95
CA GLU A 525 -12.81 -1.76 29.63
C GLU A 525 -13.95 -2.80 29.62
N ILE A 526 -14.13 -3.55 28.52
CA ILE A 526 -15.06 -4.67 28.47
C ILE A 526 -14.64 -5.77 29.48
N MET A 527 -13.35 -6.13 29.52
CA MET A 527 -12.87 -7.15 30.45
C MET A 527 -13.01 -6.71 31.92
N VAL A 528 -12.63 -5.48 32.24
CA VAL A 528 -12.78 -4.93 33.60
C VAL A 528 -14.24 -4.84 33.99
N GLY A 529 -15.11 -4.39 33.10
CA GLY A 529 -16.57 -4.33 33.34
C GLY A 529 -17.19 -5.71 33.55
N LEU A 530 -16.70 -6.75 32.83
CA LEU A 530 -17.11 -8.14 33.06
C LEU A 530 -16.67 -8.67 34.42
N VAL A 531 -15.47 -8.33 34.87
CA VAL A 531 -14.92 -8.77 36.16
C VAL A 531 -15.65 -8.07 37.33
N ASN A 532 -15.99 -6.79 37.15
CA ASN A 532 -16.59 -5.97 38.21
C ASN A 532 -18.13 -5.99 38.22
N ASP A 533 -18.75 -6.73 37.28
CA ASP A 533 -20.23 -6.78 37.10
C ASP A 533 -20.88 -5.40 36.86
N ASP A 534 -20.11 -4.44 36.29
CA ASP A 534 -20.56 -3.06 36.01
C ASP A 534 -20.66 -2.78 34.48
N LEU A 535 -20.90 -3.83 33.71
CA LEU A 535 -20.95 -3.73 32.24
C LEU A 535 -22.34 -3.26 31.79
N ARG A 536 -22.44 -2.00 31.36
CA ARG A 536 -23.70 -1.49 30.82
C ARG A 536 -23.88 -1.90 29.37
N ALA A 537 -25.06 -2.43 29.04
CA ALA A 537 -25.36 -2.88 27.66
C ALA A 537 -25.11 -1.80 26.60
N LYS A 538 -25.36 -0.52 26.90
CA LYS A 538 -25.11 0.62 26.00
C LYS A 538 -23.62 0.79 25.65
N ASP A 539 -22.73 0.63 26.66
CA ASP A 539 -21.30 0.84 26.50
C ASP A 539 -20.70 -0.30 25.63
N VAL A 540 -21.19 -1.52 25.84
CA VAL A 540 -20.86 -2.67 25.00
C VAL A 540 -21.32 -2.46 23.56
N LEU A 541 -22.56 -2.03 23.35
CA LEU A 541 -23.10 -1.77 22.01
C LEU A 541 -22.32 -0.70 21.26
N GLN A 542 -21.91 0.39 21.92
CA GLN A 542 -21.10 1.44 21.33
C GLN A 542 -19.72 0.93 20.91
N LYS A 543 -19.05 0.20 21.79
CA LYS A 543 -17.73 -0.39 21.52
C LYS A 543 -17.79 -1.46 20.44
N MET A 544 -18.81 -2.32 20.46
CA MET A 544 -19.04 -3.32 19.41
C MET A 544 -19.28 -2.67 18.06
N ARG A 545 -20.06 -1.57 17.98
CA ARG A 545 -20.28 -0.85 16.72
C ARG A 545 -18.98 -0.34 16.12
N GLY A 546 -18.11 0.29 16.92
CA GLY A 546 -16.82 0.84 16.47
C GLY A 546 -15.82 -0.22 16.00
N ASN A 547 -16.01 -1.47 16.41
CA ASN A 547 -15.13 -2.59 16.12
C ASN A 547 -15.80 -3.74 15.33
N ALA A 548 -17.04 -3.53 14.84
CA ALA A 548 -17.74 -4.55 14.06
C ALA A 548 -17.23 -4.58 12.60
N PRO A 549 -16.73 -5.75 12.12
CA PRO A 549 -16.24 -5.90 10.75
C PRO A 549 -17.32 -5.53 9.72
N TYR A 550 -16.92 -4.85 8.65
CA TYR A 550 -17.78 -4.44 7.52
C TYR A 550 -18.92 -3.45 7.83
N VAL A 551 -19.27 -3.24 9.09
CA VAL A 551 -20.38 -2.35 9.48
C VAL A 551 -20.13 -0.89 9.06
N GLY A 552 -18.89 -0.45 9.03
CA GLY A 552 -18.52 0.90 8.59
C GLY A 552 -18.61 1.14 7.08
N LEU A 553 -18.90 0.12 6.24
CA LEU A 553 -19.13 0.34 4.81
C LEU A 553 -20.34 1.25 4.60
N PRO A 554 -20.29 2.22 3.67
CA PRO A 554 -21.28 3.32 3.58
C PRO A 554 -22.74 2.87 3.60
N LEU A 555 -23.11 1.89 2.78
CA LEU A 555 -24.48 1.36 2.73
C LEU A 555 -24.80 0.46 3.92
N VAL A 556 -23.83 -0.38 4.33
CA VAL A 556 -24.01 -1.31 5.46
C VAL A 556 -24.14 -0.55 6.76
N GLU A 557 -23.35 0.50 6.98
CA GLU A 557 -23.45 1.36 8.17
C GLU A 557 -24.84 1.97 8.33
N HIS A 558 -25.41 2.46 7.22
CA HIS A 558 -26.73 3.06 7.24
C HIS A 558 -27.79 2.05 7.65
N VAL A 559 -27.84 0.91 6.98
CA VAL A 559 -28.79 -0.16 7.30
C VAL A 559 -28.60 -0.65 8.74
N TYR A 560 -27.36 -0.90 9.16
CA TYR A 560 -27.06 -1.37 10.50
C TYR A 560 -27.49 -0.37 11.59
N ASN A 561 -27.16 0.92 11.38
CA ASN A 561 -27.52 1.96 12.35
C ASN A 561 -29.03 2.08 12.52
N TYR A 562 -29.78 2.15 11.43
CA TYR A 562 -31.20 2.44 11.47
C TYR A 562 -32.06 1.20 11.74
N ALA A 563 -31.66 0.02 11.27
CA ALA A 563 -32.42 -1.22 11.48
C ALA A 563 -32.13 -1.87 12.86
N PHE A 564 -30.92 -1.71 13.40
CA PHE A 564 -30.49 -2.44 14.58
C PHE A 564 -29.96 -1.54 15.69
N TYR A 565 -28.93 -0.72 15.41
CA TYR A 565 -28.17 -0.02 16.45
C TYR A 565 -28.99 1.07 17.17
N TYR A 566 -29.66 1.93 16.45
CA TYR A 566 -30.44 3.01 17.02
C TYR A 566 -31.67 2.51 17.82
N PRO A 567 -32.47 1.56 17.30
CA PRO A 567 -33.55 0.97 18.08
C PRO A 567 -33.06 0.27 19.35
N MET A 568 -31.98 -0.49 19.29
CA MET A 568 -31.41 -1.13 20.48
C MET A 568 -30.92 -0.10 21.48
N LEU A 569 -30.21 0.93 21.02
CA LEU A 569 -29.66 1.95 21.90
C LEU A 569 -30.72 2.77 22.60
N GLU A 570 -31.81 3.11 21.92
CA GLU A 570 -32.95 3.79 22.51
C GLU A 570 -33.69 2.90 23.52
N THR A 571 -33.77 1.59 23.26
CA THR A 571 -34.35 0.62 24.20
C THR A 571 -33.59 0.56 25.54
N TYR A 572 -32.25 0.52 25.47
CA TYR A 572 -31.39 0.45 26.67
C TYR A 572 -31.12 1.80 27.34
N ASN A 573 -31.31 2.90 26.61
CA ASN A 573 -31.05 4.25 27.10
C ASN A 573 -32.07 5.26 26.51
N PRO A 574 -33.31 5.27 26.99
CA PRO A 574 -34.38 6.12 26.45
C PRO A 574 -33.97 7.59 26.35
N GLY A 575 -34.33 8.25 25.26
CA GLY A 575 -33.95 9.63 24.94
C GLY A 575 -32.50 9.81 24.47
N HIS A 576 -31.75 8.71 24.24
CA HIS A 576 -30.39 8.80 23.77
C HIS A 576 -30.30 9.39 22.36
N LEU A 577 -31.19 9.02 21.46
CA LEU A 577 -31.17 9.49 20.06
C LEU A 577 -31.42 11.00 19.97
N SER A 578 -32.33 11.53 20.77
CA SER A 578 -32.55 12.98 20.85
C SER A 578 -31.33 13.72 21.39
N ARG A 579 -30.64 13.15 22.37
CA ARG A 579 -29.36 13.72 22.87
C ARG A 579 -28.26 13.63 21.82
N LEU A 580 -28.20 12.55 21.03
CA LEU A 580 -27.26 12.37 19.95
C LEU A 580 -27.47 13.40 18.83
N GLU A 581 -28.72 13.65 18.43
CA GLU A 581 -29.07 14.68 17.44
C GLU A 581 -28.70 16.08 17.93
N ASN A 582 -29.04 16.41 19.16
CA ASN A 582 -28.68 17.69 19.77
C ASN A 582 -27.15 17.87 19.87
N PHE A 583 -26.43 16.84 20.29
CA PHE A 583 -24.97 16.87 20.33
C PHE A 583 -24.37 17.09 18.93
N SER A 584 -24.90 16.37 17.93
CA SER A 584 -24.45 16.51 16.53
C SER A 584 -24.68 17.92 16.00
N ALA A 585 -25.80 18.55 16.36
CA ALA A 585 -26.13 19.92 15.94
C ALA A 585 -25.33 20.99 16.69
N THR A 586 -25.19 20.86 18.00
CA THR A 586 -24.65 21.94 18.85
C THR A 586 -23.14 21.85 19.07
N MET A 587 -22.62 20.64 19.31
CA MET A 587 -21.22 20.45 19.69
C MET A 587 -20.34 19.97 18.53
N ALA A 588 -20.89 19.15 17.65
CA ALA A 588 -20.13 18.61 16.50
C ALA A 588 -20.30 19.43 15.21
N GLY A 589 -21.08 20.51 15.21
CA GLY A 589 -21.28 21.40 14.06
C GLY A 589 -21.75 20.69 12.78
N SER A 590 -22.40 19.53 12.91
CA SER A 590 -22.85 18.71 11.79
C SER A 590 -24.22 18.10 12.08
N PRO A 591 -25.30 18.90 12.00
CA PRO A 591 -26.65 18.41 12.27
C PRO A 591 -27.05 17.30 11.28
N TYR A 592 -27.96 16.44 11.73
CA TYR A 592 -28.57 15.46 10.84
C TYR A 592 -29.55 16.14 9.88
N MET A 593 -29.54 15.72 8.63
CA MET A 593 -30.59 16.09 7.68
C MET A 593 -31.94 15.53 8.16
N ASP A 594 -33.05 16.21 7.88
CA ASP A 594 -34.36 15.83 8.40
C ASP A 594 -34.75 14.38 8.10
N TRP A 595 -34.44 13.91 6.89
CA TRP A 595 -34.73 12.52 6.48
C TRP A 595 -33.85 11.48 7.19
N ALA A 596 -32.72 11.87 7.74
CA ALA A 596 -31.71 10.98 8.35
C ALA A 596 -31.65 11.12 9.88
N LYS A 597 -32.56 11.85 10.51
CA LYS A 597 -32.60 11.95 11.96
C LYS A 597 -32.82 10.56 12.59
N PRO A 598 -31.94 10.11 13.50
CA PRO A 598 -32.08 8.82 14.16
C PRO A 598 -33.44 8.59 14.81
N THR A 599 -34.03 9.64 15.35
CA THR A 599 -35.36 9.59 15.98
C THR A 599 -36.50 9.21 15.03
N ASN A 600 -36.37 9.47 13.71
CA ASN A 600 -37.40 9.13 12.73
C ASN A 600 -37.57 7.62 12.53
N PHE A 601 -36.59 6.80 12.90
CA PHE A 601 -36.55 5.35 12.61
C PHE A 601 -36.87 4.50 13.85
N VAL A 602 -37.09 5.10 14.98
CA VAL A 602 -37.54 4.37 16.15
C VAL A 602 -39.08 4.24 16.06
N PRO A 603 -39.63 3.03 16.08
CA PRO A 603 -41.08 2.86 16.08
C PRO A 603 -41.68 3.66 17.26
N TYR A 604 -42.68 4.48 16.99
CA TYR A 604 -43.49 5.16 18.00
C TYR A 604 -44.23 4.10 18.83
N GLY A 605 -43.53 3.49 19.76
CA GLY A 605 -44.06 2.60 20.77
C GLY A 605 -43.75 3.25 22.10
N GLY A 606 -44.67 4.10 22.54
CA GLY A 606 -44.51 4.83 23.76
C GLY A 606 -44.20 3.91 24.93
N TYR A 607 -43.11 4.19 25.60
CA TYR A 607 -43.05 3.97 27.04
C TYR A 607 -43.35 5.33 27.67
N GLN A 608 -44.64 5.49 28.06
CA GLN A 608 -45.04 6.40 29.11
C GLN A 608 -44.50 5.92 30.46
#